data_7817473f9fbe720dd769baa0fb1bac69
#
_entry.id   7817473f9fbe720dd769baa0fb1bac69
#
_cell.length_a   1.000
_cell.length_b   1.000
_cell.length_c   1.000
_cell.angle_alpha   90.00
_cell.angle_beta   90.00
_cell.angle_gamma   90.00
#
_symmetry.space_group_name_H-M   'P 1'
#
loop_
_entity.id
_entity.type
_entity.pdbx_description
1 polymer ?
#
loop_
_entity_poly.entity_id
_entity_poly.type
_entity_poly.pdbx_seq_one_letter_code
_entity_poly.pdbx_strand_id
1 'polypeptide(L)'
;MRHLGTPKHTRGLQLEAQGSSLAAYDRRWLEQFYLVASGMPLTRLLPLPSHRGDGASPDFVRVTGDRGLPNVRILFPTQRWVEHESVEGPIGGGCFFGKVDDFHKRALHELYAQPVSHRGQLMMHAKSLLATYNDPPTCGWVYLGSANFTRAAWGTISGSREQPTLSVSNWELGVVFPLDSADVNAMDAVPYRRPVTPYAPRDTPWDVRSLGAWFS
;
A
#
# COMPACT_ATOMS: atom_id res chain seq x y z
N MET A 1 7.22 15.97 22.45
CA MET A 1 7.10 14.96 21.37
C MET A 1 8.51 14.59 20.95
N ARG A 2 8.97 13.38 21.23
CA ARG A 2 10.22 12.88 20.64
C ARG A 2 9.90 12.68 19.15
N HIS A 3 10.64 13.34 18.27
CA HIS A 3 10.57 13.06 16.85
C HIS A 3 10.82 11.55 16.70
N LEU A 4 9.89 10.84 16.08
CA LEU A 4 10.17 9.54 15.52
C LEU A 4 11.39 9.77 14.62
N GLY A 5 12.55 9.29 15.04
CA GLY A 5 13.79 9.54 14.32
C GLY A 5 13.63 8.99 12.91
N THR A 6 13.37 9.89 11.96
CA THR A 6 13.35 9.50 10.55
C THR A 6 14.75 8.96 10.24
N PRO A 7 14.84 7.71 9.79
CA PRO A 7 16.13 7.17 9.38
C PRO A 7 16.74 8.13 8.35
N LYS A 8 18.01 8.48 8.51
CA LYS A 8 18.72 9.36 7.57
C LYS A 8 18.89 8.76 6.17
N HIS A 9 18.37 7.55 5.95
CA HIS A 9 18.49 6.79 4.71
C HIS A 9 17.12 6.47 4.14
N THR A 10 16.72 7.19 3.13
CA THR A 10 15.52 6.92 2.30
C THR A 10 15.71 5.69 1.39
N ARG A 11 16.92 5.16 1.29
CA ARG A 11 17.20 3.96 0.51
C ARG A 11 16.80 2.71 1.27
N GLY A 12 16.17 1.76 0.59
CA GLY A 12 15.80 0.46 1.15
C GLY A 12 14.47 0.44 1.90
N LEU A 13 13.63 1.47 1.80
CA LEU A 13 12.26 1.40 2.32
C LEU A 13 11.46 0.36 1.53
N GLN A 14 10.77 -0.53 2.23
CA GLN A 14 9.76 -1.44 1.72
C GLN A 14 8.43 -1.11 2.39
N LEU A 15 7.37 -1.03 1.58
CA LEU A 15 6.00 -0.79 2.07
C LEU A 15 5.11 -1.99 1.73
N GLU A 16 4.35 -2.46 2.71
CA GLU A 16 3.30 -3.45 2.53
C GLU A 16 1.98 -2.84 2.99
N ALA A 17 1.06 -2.64 2.06
CA ALA A 17 -0.22 -1.98 2.30
C ALA A 17 -1.37 -2.98 2.16
N GLN A 18 -1.92 -3.44 3.28
CA GLN A 18 -3.06 -4.34 3.32
C GLN A 18 -4.35 -3.55 3.53
N GLY A 19 -5.37 -3.86 2.74
CA GLY A 19 -6.67 -3.22 2.84
C GLY A 19 -7.80 -4.09 2.29
N SER A 20 -9.02 -3.58 2.41
CA SER A 20 -10.24 -4.20 1.89
C SER A 20 -10.85 -3.41 0.71
N SER A 21 -10.20 -2.35 0.26
CA SER A 21 -10.62 -1.58 -0.90
C SER A 21 -9.42 -1.13 -1.70
N LEU A 22 -9.48 -1.30 -3.02
CA LEU A 22 -8.48 -0.82 -3.96
C LEU A 22 -8.85 0.56 -4.52
N ALA A 23 -7.82 1.34 -4.86
CA ALA A 23 -7.96 2.57 -5.61
C ALA A 23 -7.47 2.41 -7.05
N ALA A 24 -7.81 3.37 -7.90
CA ALA A 24 -7.13 3.56 -9.16
C ALA A 24 -5.77 4.18 -8.91
N TYR A 25 -4.77 3.33 -8.64
CA TYR A 25 -3.41 3.80 -8.40
C TYR A 25 -2.78 4.36 -9.68
N ASP A 26 -1.98 5.41 -9.54
CA ASP A 26 -1.03 5.78 -10.55
C ASP A 26 0.37 5.91 -9.94
N ARG A 27 1.38 5.79 -10.78
CA ARG A 27 2.79 5.81 -10.40
C ARG A 27 3.14 7.06 -9.60
N ARG A 28 2.68 8.22 -10.05
CA ARG A 28 3.02 9.50 -9.40
C ARG A 28 2.57 9.55 -7.94
N TRP A 29 1.32 9.15 -7.67
CA TRP A 29 0.82 9.12 -6.30
C TRP A 29 1.56 8.10 -5.44
N LEU A 30 1.87 6.93 -6.00
CA LEU A 30 2.65 5.90 -5.30
C LEU A 30 4.05 6.39 -4.94
N GLU A 31 4.74 7.07 -5.86
CA GLU A 31 6.06 7.67 -5.62
C GLU A 31 5.99 8.76 -4.54
N GLN A 32 4.99 9.64 -4.60
CA GLN A 32 4.80 10.68 -3.59
C GLN A 32 4.53 10.08 -2.22
N PHE A 33 3.62 9.10 -2.16
CA PHE A 33 3.33 8.40 -0.91
C PHE A 33 4.59 7.73 -0.35
N TYR A 34 5.34 7.02 -1.18
CA TYR A 34 6.59 6.37 -0.80
C TYR A 34 7.61 7.36 -0.23
N LEU A 35 7.79 8.50 -0.87
CA LEU A 35 8.72 9.54 -0.41
C LEU A 35 8.28 10.13 0.95
N VAL A 36 6.99 10.38 1.13
CA VAL A 36 6.47 10.86 2.44
C VAL A 36 6.61 9.78 3.50
N ALA A 37 6.26 8.54 3.19
CA ALA A 37 6.41 7.41 4.10
C ALA A 37 7.87 7.16 4.53
N SER A 38 8.82 7.52 3.66
CA SER A 38 10.26 7.49 3.98
C SER A 38 10.74 8.67 4.84
N GLY A 39 9.83 9.56 5.27
CA GLY A 39 10.14 10.71 6.12
C GLY A 39 10.48 11.99 5.35
N MET A 40 10.23 12.04 4.03
CA MET A 40 10.45 13.27 3.29
C MET A 40 9.37 14.33 3.61
N PRO A 41 9.74 15.55 4.00
CA PRO A 41 8.77 16.60 4.26
C PRO A 41 8.05 17.03 2.97
N LEU A 42 6.74 17.30 3.05
CA LEU A 42 5.91 17.72 1.92
C LEU A 42 6.47 18.94 1.17
N THR A 43 7.08 19.86 1.89
CA THR A 43 7.71 21.07 1.32
C THR A 43 8.83 20.76 0.33
N ARG A 44 9.47 19.60 0.42
CA ARG A 44 10.49 19.15 -0.56
C ARG A 44 9.90 18.54 -1.82
N LEU A 45 8.66 18.08 -1.76
CA LEU A 45 7.95 17.52 -2.92
C LEU A 45 7.27 18.58 -3.78
N LEU A 46 7.22 19.84 -3.32
CA LEU A 46 6.56 20.94 -4.01
C LEU A 46 7.55 21.95 -4.60
N PRO A 47 7.24 22.62 -5.72
CA PRO A 47 6.06 22.38 -6.56
C PRO A 47 6.16 21.00 -7.24
N LEU A 48 5.00 20.37 -7.42
CA LEU A 48 4.98 19.08 -8.12
C LEU A 48 5.38 19.29 -9.57
N PRO A 49 6.40 18.61 -10.07
CA PRO A 49 6.79 18.74 -11.48
C PRO A 49 5.61 18.36 -12.36
N SER A 50 5.41 19.13 -13.44
CA SER A 50 4.41 18.84 -14.47
C SER A 50 4.85 17.67 -15.35
N HIS A 51 5.13 16.53 -14.71
CA HIS A 51 5.57 15.33 -15.43
C HIS A 51 4.34 14.62 -16.02
N ARG A 52 4.27 14.56 -17.34
CA ARG A 52 3.18 13.92 -18.11
C ARG A 52 3.55 12.54 -18.65
N GLY A 53 4.65 11.94 -18.21
CA GLY A 53 5.14 10.65 -18.72
C GLY A 53 4.88 9.50 -17.75
N ASP A 54 4.96 8.27 -18.27
CA ASP A 54 4.84 7.02 -17.49
C ASP A 54 6.12 6.65 -16.72
N GLY A 55 7.19 7.43 -16.89
CA GLY A 55 8.47 7.22 -16.22
C GLY A 55 8.49 7.68 -14.76
N ALA A 56 9.58 7.35 -14.06
CA ALA A 56 9.83 7.78 -12.69
C ALA A 56 9.94 9.30 -12.59
N SER A 57 9.36 9.89 -11.55
CA SER A 57 9.47 11.32 -11.32
C SER A 57 10.91 11.71 -10.96
N PRO A 58 11.36 12.92 -11.36
CA PRO A 58 12.71 13.38 -11.05
C PRO A 58 13.04 13.35 -9.55
N ASP A 59 12.06 13.68 -8.72
CA ASP A 59 12.24 13.66 -7.26
C ASP A 59 12.42 12.24 -6.72
N PHE A 60 11.67 11.27 -7.25
CA PHE A 60 11.81 9.88 -6.88
C PHE A 60 13.19 9.35 -7.27
N VAL A 61 13.62 9.58 -8.51
CA VAL A 61 14.97 9.18 -8.99
C VAL A 61 16.08 9.82 -8.16
N ARG A 62 15.95 11.12 -7.86
CA ARG A 62 16.96 11.86 -7.08
C ARG A 62 17.12 11.27 -5.68
N VAL A 63 16.04 10.83 -5.05
CA VAL A 63 16.03 10.35 -3.67
C VAL A 63 16.40 8.89 -3.58
N THR A 64 15.81 8.06 -4.42
CA THR A 64 16.00 6.60 -4.37
C THR A 64 17.20 6.12 -5.19
N GLY A 65 17.56 6.86 -6.23
CA GLY A 65 18.51 6.41 -7.26
C GLY A 65 17.89 5.40 -8.23
N ASP A 66 16.59 5.13 -8.14
CA ASP A 66 15.88 4.13 -8.92
C ASP A 66 14.96 4.77 -9.96
N ARG A 67 14.74 4.08 -11.07
CA ARG A 67 13.80 4.43 -12.12
C ARG A 67 12.63 3.45 -12.23
N GLY A 68 12.65 2.37 -11.46
CA GLY A 68 11.59 1.39 -11.34
C GLY A 68 10.36 1.92 -10.61
N LEU A 69 9.40 1.07 -10.36
CA LEU A 69 8.28 1.39 -9.47
C LEU A 69 8.76 1.46 -8.01
N PRO A 70 8.10 2.25 -7.15
CA PRO A 70 8.43 2.27 -5.74
C PRO A 70 8.25 0.88 -5.12
N ASN A 71 9.10 0.53 -4.16
CA ASN A 71 9.02 -0.75 -3.47
C ASN A 71 7.82 -0.79 -2.52
N VAL A 72 6.64 -0.96 -3.12
CA VAL A 72 5.34 -1.06 -2.46
C VAL A 72 4.71 -2.39 -2.82
N ARG A 73 4.15 -3.09 -1.85
CA ARG A 73 3.29 -4.26 -2.06
C ARG A 73 1.87 -3.91 -1.65
N ILE A 74 0.94 -4.04 -2.60
CA ILE A 74 -0.50 -3.82 -2.39
C ILE A 74 -1.11 -5.18 -2.10
N LEU A 75 -1.49 -5.41 -0.85
CA LEU A 75 -2.00 -6.68 -0.37
C LEU A 75 -3.52 -6.69 -0.47
N PHE A 76 -4.01 -7.49 -1.42
CA PHE A 76 -5.44 -7.64 -1.67
C PHE A 76 -5.73 -9.07 -2.15
N PRO A 77 -6.86 -9.69 -1.78
CA PRO A 77 -7.14 -11.06 -2.19
C PRO A 77 -7.36 -11.17 -3.71
N THR A 78 -6.82 -12.25 -4.30
CA THR A 78 -7.08 -12.57 -5.71
C THR A 78 -8.49 -13.13 -5.89
N GLN A 79 -9.03 -12.98 -7.11
CA GLN A 79 -10.31 -13.60 -7.50
C GLN A 79 -10.29 -15.11 -7.20
N ARG A 80 -9.26 -15.79 -7.68
CA ARG A 80 -9.11 -17.25 -7.51
C ARG A 80 -9.10 -17.65 -6.03
N TRP A 81 -8.37 -16.90 -5.19
CA TRP A 81 -8.27 -17.23 -3.76
C TRP A 81 -9.61 -17.05 -3.06
N VAL A 82 -10.36 -15.99 -3.37
CA VAL A 82 -11.70 -15.77 -2.80
C VAL A 82 -12.66 -16.89 -3.20
N GLU A 83 -12.64 -17.30 -4.46
CA GLU A 83 -13.60 -18.29 -5.00
C GLU A 83 -13.32 -19.72 -4.54
N HIS A 84 -12.05 -20.08 -4.34
CA HIS A 84 -11.67 -21.49 -4.20
C HIS A 84 -10.89 -21.84 -2.93
N GLU A 85 -10.34 -20.85 -2.24
CA GLU A 85 -9.43 -21.12 -1.12
C GLU A 85 -9.91 -20.49 0.20
N SER A 86 -10.59 -19.35 0.16
CA SER A 86 -11.06 -18.69 1.37
C SER A 86 -12.20 -19.44 2.04
N VAL A 87 -12.24 -19.42 3.37
CA VAL A 87 -13.30 -20.08 4.15
C VAL A 87 -14.66 -19.44 3.91
N GLU A 88 -14.68 -18.10 3.80
CA GLU A 88 -15.91 -17.32 3.63
C GLU A 88 -16.42 -17.31 2.18
N GLY A 89 -15.56 -17.68 1.23
CA GLY A 89 -15.90 -17.69 -0.18
C GLY A 89 -16.33 -16.34 -0.74
N PRO A 90 -17.02 -16.31 -1.88
CA PRO A 90 -17.50 -15.08 -2.52
C PRO A 90 -18.40 -14.22 -1.63
N ILE A 91 -19.18 -14.82 -0.73
CA ILE A 91 -20.04 -14.09 0.21
C ILE A 91 -19.19 -13.18 1.12
N GLY A 92 -18.11 -13.71 1.69
CA GLY A 92 -17.16 -12.91 2.47
C GLY A 92 -16.45 -11.85 1.63
N GLY A 93 -16.28 -12.12 0.33
CA GLY A 93 -15.77 -11.16 -0.65
C GLY A 93 -16.62 -9.90 -0.81
N GLY A 94 -17.88 -9.92 -0.38
CA GLY A 94 -18.78 -8.76 -0.43
C GLY A 94 -18.29 -7.52 0.34
N CYS A 95 -17.38 -7.69 1.28
CA CYS A 95 -16.74 -6.61 2.02
C CYS A 95 -15.43 -6.09 1.38
N PHE A 96 -15.04 -6.63 0.21
CA PHE A 96 -13.80 -6.29 -0.48
C PHE A 96 -14.09 -5.65 -1.83
N PHE A 97 -13.65 -4.41 -2.00
CA PHE A 97 -13.95 -3.59 -3.16
C PHE A 97 -12.74 -3.51 -4.10
N GLY A 98 -12.56 -4.54 -4.91
CA GLY A 98 -11.58 -4.55 -5.99
C GLY A 98 -12.06 -3.79 -7.23
N LYS A 99 -11.12 -3.46 -8.11
CA LYS A 99 -11.35 -2.76 -9.38
C LYS A 99 -10.49 -3.38 -10.48
N VAL A 100 -10.95 -4.49 -11.05
CA VAL A 100 -10.20 -5.22 -12.08
C VAL A 100 -9.92 -4.35 -13.31
N ASP A 101 -10.86 -3.50 -13.72
CA ASP A 101 -10.67 -2.61 -14.86
C ASP A 101 -9.48 -1.65 -14.65
N ASP A 102 -9.34 -1.10 -13.45
CA ASP A 102 -8.22 -0.21 -13.10
C ASP A 102 -6.90 -0.97 -12.99
N PHE A 103 -6.94 -2.21 -12.49
CA PHE A 103 -5.78 -3.09 -12.41
C PHE A 103 -5.18 -3.35 -13.80
N HIS A 104 -5.99 -3.69 -14.79
CA HIS A 104 -5.51 -3.96 -16.14
C HIS A 104 -4.99 -2.72 -16.87
N LYS A 105 -5.58 -1.55 -16.63
CA LYS A 105 -5.21 -0.30 -17.31
C LYS A 105 -3.87 0.28 -16.89
N ARG A 106 -3.36 -0.06 -15.71
CA ARG A 106 -2.27 0.71 -15.07
C ARG A 106 -0.89 0.05 -15.12
N ALA A 107 -0.77 -1.17 -15.62
CA ALA A 107 0.51 -1.91 -15.69
C ALA A 107 1.28 -1.94 -14.36
N LEU A 108 0.58 -2.05 -13.23
CA LEU A 108 1.13 -2.07 -11.88
C LEU A 108 1.04 -3.46 -11.23
N HIS A 109 0.91 -4.51 -12.04
CA HIS A 109 0.69 -5.90 -11.59
C HIS A 109 1.75 -6.37 -10.60
N GLU A 110 3.00 -6.00 -10.83
CA GLU A 110 4.13 -6.38 -9.98
C GLU A 110 4.06 -5.86 -8.54
N LEU A 111 3.21 -4.85 -8.28
CA LEU A 111 3.01 -4.31 -6.94
C LEU A 111 2.02 -5.13 -6.10
N TYR A 112 1.23 -6.01 -6.73
CA TYR A 112 0.17 -6.74 -6.03
C TYR A 112 0.68 -8.05 -5.44
N ALA A 113 0.14 -8.38 -4.25
CA ALA A 113 0.43 -9.63 -3.58
C ALA A 113 -0.81 -10.17 -2.85
N GLN A 114 -0.89 -11.51 -2.75
CA GLN A 114 -1.93 -12.21 -2.02
C GLN A 114 -1.59 -12.18 -0.53
N PRO A 115 -2.43 -11.58 0.33
CA PRO A 115 -2.25 -11.69 1.78
C PRO A 115 -2.77 -13.04 2.28
N VAL A 116 -2.03 -13.64 3.19
CA VAL A 116 -2.46 -14.85 3.90
C VAL A 116 -2.51 -14.55 5.40
N SER A 117 -3.67 -14.65 6.00
CA SER A 117 -3.86 -14.40 7.42
C SER A 117 -3.05 -15.35 8.30
N HIS A 118 -2.56 -14.87 9.46
CA HIS A 118 -2.05 -15.76 10.52
C HIS A 118 -3.11 -16.75 11.00
N ARG A 119 -4.39 -16.42 10.82
CA ARG A 119 -5.54 -17.25 11.16
C ARG A 119 -5.94 -18.24 10.04
N GLY A 120 -5.08 -18.45 9.03
CA GLY A 120 -5.32 -19.35 7.91
C GLY A 120 -6.03 -18.69 6.74
N GLN A 121 -6.98 -19.38 6.13
CA GLN A 121 -7.69 -18.95 4.92
C GLN A 121 -8.88 -18.00 5.19
N LEU A 122 -8.81 -17.24 6.28
CA LEU A 122 -9.80 -16.22 6.61
C LEU A 122 -9.45 -14.90 5.92
N MET A 123 -10.47 -14.22 5.41
CA MET A 123 -10.32 -12.88 4.85
C MET A 123 -10.03 -11.86 5.94
N MET A 124 -9.21 -10.86 5.60
CA MET A 124 -8.79 -9.83 6.55
C MET A 124 -9.35 -8.46 6.15
N HIS A 125 -10.41 -8.03 6.81
CA HIS A 125 -10.94 -6.67 6.61
C HIS A 125 -10.10 -5.59 7.34
N ALA A 126 -9.02 -5.95 7.99
CA ALA A 126 -8.07 -5.02 8.61
C ALA A 126 -7.44 -4.11 7.56
N LYS A 127 -6.98 -2.92 7.97
CA LYS A 127 -6.17 -2.02 7.17
C LYS A 127 -4.87 -1.77 7.92
N SER A 128 -3.78 -2.11 7.26
CA SER A 128 -2.45 -1.92 7.82
C SER A 128 -1.47 -1.41 6.76
N LEU A 129 -0.48 -0.67 7.20
CA LEU A 129 0.64 -0.26 6.38
C LEU A 129 1.91 -0.54 7.17
N LEU A 130 2.72 -1.47 6.69
CA LEU A 130 4.02 -1.79 7.26
C LEU A 130 5.11 -1.13 6.42
N ALA A 131 5.98 -0.39 7.07
CA ALA A 131 7.17 0.19 6.49
C ALA A 131 8.40 -0.41 7.16
N THR A 132 9.29 -0.99 6.38
CA THR A 132 10.56 -1.55 6.88
C THR A 132 11.73 -0.99 6.10
N TYR A 133 12.86 -0.83 6.77
CA TYR A 133 14.11 -0.32 6.19
C TYR A 133 15.15 -1.42 6.16
N ASN A 134 15.84 -1.51 5.04
CA ASN A 134 16.87 -2.48 4.72
C ASN A 134 16.34 -3.93 4.52
N ASP A 135 17.23 -4.78 4.07
CA ASP A 135 17.02 -6.21 3.93
C ASP A 135 18.32 -6.92 4.41
N PRO A 136 18.30 -7.63 5.55
CA PRO A 136 17.15 -7.80 6.46
C PRO A 136 16.73 -6.49 7.16
N PRO A 137 15.45 -6.39 7.57
CA PRO A 137 14.92 -5.18 8.22
C PRO A 137 15.64 -4.85 9.53
N THR A 138 15.97 -3.56 9.72
CA THR A 138 16.65 -3.08 10.93
C THR A 138 15.77 -2.15 11.78
N CYS A 139 14.80 -1.51 11.16
CA CYS A 139 13.81 -0.66 11.83
C CYS A 139 12.64 -0.42 10.91
N GLY A 140 11.57 0.16 11.44
CA GLY A 140 10.38 0.45 10.65
C GLY A 140 9.28 1.11 11.47
N TRP A 141 8.08 1.05 10.93
CA TRP A 141 6.85 1.43 11.62
C TRP A 141 5.68 0.66 11.03
N VAL A 142 4.63 0.48 11.83
CA VAL A 142 3.37 -0.07 11.38
C VAL A 142 2.22 0.87 11.71
N TYR A 143 1.35 1.11 10.72
CA TYR A 143 0.04 1.72 10.90
C TYR A 143 -1.02 0.63 10.98
N LEU A 144 -1.92 0.75 11.93
CA LEU A 144 -3.12 -0.06 12.06
C LEU A 144 -4.31 0.89 12.25
N GLY A 145 -5.35 0.73 11.44
CA GLY A 145 -6.51 1.62 11.54
C GLY A 145 -7.59 1.36 10.50
N SER A 146 -8.34 2.42 10.19
CA SER A 146 -9.46 2.36 9.25
C SER A 146 -9.07 2.69 7.80
N ALA A 147 -7.91 3.33 7.56
CA ALA A 147 -7.52 3.85 6.25
C ALA A 147 -7.11 2.74 5.27
N ASN A 148 -7.92 2.51 4.25
CA ASN A 148 -7.47 1.76 3.08
C ASN A 148 -6.36 2.51 2.35
N PHE A 149 -5.50 1.79 1.63
CA PHE A 149 -4.43 2.42 0.85
C PHE A 149 -5.01 3.12 -0.39
N THR A 150 -5.61 4.28 -0.19
CA THR A 150 -6.30 5.07 -1.22
C THR A 150 -6.01 6.55 -1.08
N ARG A 151 -6.17 7.32 -2.16
CA ARG A 151 -6.07 8.77 -2.12
C ARG A 151 -7.10 9.43 -1.22
N ALA A 152 -8.29 8.87 -1.15
CA ALA A 152 -9.35 9.36 -0.29
C ALA A 152 -8.97 9.33 1.18
N ALA A 153 -8.28 8.27 1.61
CA ALA A 153 -7.85 8.06 2.98
C ALA A 153 -6.50 8.73 3.31
N TRP A 154 -5.54 8.72 2.38
CA TRP A 154 -4.17 9.24 2.62
C TRP A 154 -3.90 10.58 1.97
N GLY A 155 -4.81 11.04 1.13
CA GLY A 155 -4.78 12.36 0.53
C GLY A 155 -3.96 12.49 -0.75
N THR A 156 -4.06 13.69 -1.30
CA THR A 156 -3.25 14.17 -2.43
C THR A 156 -2.58 15.47 -2.05
N ILE A 157 -1.34 15.65 -2.51
CA ILE A 157 -0.52 16.82 -2.22
C ILE A 157 -0.69 17.85 -3.34
N SER A 158 -0.84 19.11 -2.98
CA SER A 158 -0.92 20.25 -3.89
C SER A 158 -0.34 21.51 -3.25
N GLY A 159 -0.42 22.66 -3.96
CA GLY A 159 0.04 23.95 -3.45
C GLY A 159 1.51 24.26 -3.77
N SER A 160 2.10 25.18 -3.01
CA SER A 160 3.50 25.60 -3.12
C SER A 160 4.33 25.09 -1.93
N ARG A 161 5.63 25.35 -1.95
CA ARG A 161 6.51 25.02 -0.80
C ARG A 161 6.15 25.80 0.45
N GLU A 162 5.70 27.04 0.26
CA GLU A 162 5.32 27.96 1.34
C GLU A 162 3.92 27.65 1.87
N GLN A 163 3.05 27.11 1.01
CA GLN A 163 1.67 26.75 1.34
C GLN A 163 1.33 25.35 0.81
N PRO A 164 1.88 24.30 1.43
CA PRO A 164 1.55 22.94 1.06
C PRO A 164 0.13 22.60 1.51
N THR A 165 -0.62 21.93 0.64
CA THR A 165 -1.97 21.46 0.94
C THR A 165 -2.03 19.96 0.81
N LEU A 166 -2.62 19.29 1.80
CA LEU A 166 -2.99 17.90 1.78
C LEU A 166 -4.53 17.80 1.76
N SER A 167 -5.09 17.30 0.66
CA SER A 167 -6.53 17.09 0.52
C SER A 167 -6.88 15.65 0.83
N VAL A 168 -7.65 15.41 1.89
CA VAL A 168 -8.15 14.11 2.36
C VAL A 168 -9.67 14.13 2.30
N SER A 169 -10.29 13.07 1.77
CA SER A 169 -11.76 13.01 1.61
C SER A 169 -12.43 12.15 2.68
N ASN A 170 -11.69 11.20 3.27
CA ASN A 170 -12.22 10.30 4.29
C ASN A 170 -11.87 10.79 5.68
N TRP A 171 -12.74 10.44 6.64
CA TRP A 171 -12.43 10.50 8.06
C TRP A 171 -11.88 9.16 8.50
N GLU A 172 -10.62 9.12 8.88
CA GLU A 172 -9.92 7.89 9.24
C GLU A 172 -9.28 8.02 10.62
N LEU A 173 -9.23 6.91 11.35
CA LEU A 173 -8.55 6.82 12.63
C LEU A 173 -7.59 5.65 12.62
N GLY A 174 -6.41 5.84 13.15
CA GLY A 174 -5.44 4.77 13.30
C GLY A 174 -4.30 5.15 14.22
N VAL A 175 -3.48 4.18 14.50
CA VAL A 175 -2.28 4.32 15.33
C VAL A 175 -1.05 3.92 14.53
N VAL A 176 0.07 4.57 14.81
CA VAL A 176 1.37 4.24 14.24
C VAL A 176 2.28 3.81 15.38
N PHE A 177 2.89 2.64 15.23
CA PHE A 177 3.88 2.10 16.15
C PHE A 177 5.25 2.11 15.48
N PRO A 178 6.27 2.70 16.10
CA PRO A 178 7.64 2.50 15.67
C PRO A 178 8.07 1.06 15.96
N LEU A 179 8.84 0.47 15.07
CA LEU A 179 9.38 -0.88 15.20
C LEU A 179 10.91 -0.80 15.26
N ASP A 180 11.50 -1.47 16.21
CA ASP A 180 12.94 -1.72 16.24
C ASP A 180 13.29 -3.05 15.52
N SER A 181 14.56 -3.43 15.52
CA SER A 181 15.01 -4.65 14.80
C SER A 181 14.37 -5.95 15.35
N ALA A 182 14.01 -6.00 16.61
CA ALA A 182 13.34 -7.15 17.20
C ALA A 182 11.87 -7.21 16.73
N ASP A 183 11.17 -6.07 16.77
CA ASP A 183 9.78 -5.94 16.36
C ASP A 183 9.60 -6.17 14.85
N VAL A 184 10.52 -5.67 14.01
CA VAL A 184 10.42 -5.78 12.54
C VAL A 184 10.48 -7.23 12.08
N ASN A 185 11.18 -8.06 12.85
CA ASN A 185 11.24 -9.50 12.62
C ASN A 185 10.08 -10.26 13.30
N ALA A 186 9.29 -9.59 14.15
CA ALA A 186 8.15 -10.21 14.79
C ALA A 186 7.03 -10.41 13.76
N MET A 187 6.61 -11.66 13.58
CA MET A 187 5.52 -12.04 12.68
C MET A 187 4.19 -11.40 13.08
N ASP A 188 4.08 -10.92 14.33
CA ASP A 188 2.86 -10.42 14.94
C ASP A 188 2.61 -8.92 14.72
N ALA A 189 3.55 -8.20 14.12
CA ALA A 189 3.39 -6.77 13.84
C ALA A 189 2.26 -6.45 12.84
N VAL A 190 1.88 -7.42 12.01
CA VAL A 190 0.84 -7.31 10.97
C VAL A 190 -0.07 -8.54 10.99
N PRO A 191 -1.33 -8.45 10.50
CA PRO A 191 -2.28 -9.56 10.57
C PRO A 191 -2.05 -10.68 9.53
N TYR A 192 -1.03 -10.56 8.69
CA TYR A 192 -0.74 -11.49 7.59
C TYR A 192 0.67 -12.09 7.71
N ARG A 193 0.84 -13.26 7.11
CA ARG A 193 2.13 -13.97 7.05
C ARG A 193 3.10 -13.28 6.10
N ARG A 194 4.39 -13.31 6.46
CA ARG A 194 5.48 -12.79 5.64
C ARG A 194 6.51 -13.89 5.38
N PRO A 195 7.22 -13.85 4.24
CA PRO A 195 7.07 -12.90 3.13
C PRO A 195 5.73 -13.07 2.40
N VAL A 196 5.21 -11.97 1.85
CA VAL A 196 3.95 -11.99 1.08
C VAL A 196 4.17 -12.62 -0.30
N THR A 197 3.15 -13.29 -0.84
CA THR A 197 3.21 -13.97 -2.14
C THR A 197 2.78 -13.01 -3.26
N PRO A 198 3.67 -12.64 -4.19
CA PRO A 198 3.27 -11.84 -5.36
C PRO A 198 2.16 -12.51 -6.16
N TYR A 199 1.33 -11.72 -6.83
CA TYR A 199 0.35 -12.26 -7.78
C TYR A 199 1.04 -13.03 -8.89
N ALA A 200 0.50 -14.21 -9.23
CA ALA A 200 0.90 -14.94 -10.42
C ALA A 200 0.46 -14.19 -11.69
N PRO A 201 1.05 -14.47 -12.86
CA PRO A 201 0.77 -13.72 -14.09
C PRO A 201 -0.69 -13.70 -14.53
N ARG A 202 -1.51 -14.65 -14.07
CA ARG A 202 -2.95 -14.75 -14.38
C ARG A 202 -3.84 -14.29 -13.24
N ASP A 203 -3.28 -13.92 -12.10
CA ASP A 203 -4.06 -13.46 -10.97
C ASP A 203 -4.63 -12.06 -11.24
N THR A 204 -5.85 -11.86 -10.81
CA THR A 204 -6.54 -10.57 -10.78
C THR A 204 -7.04 -10.32 -9.36
N PRO A 205 -7.15 -9.07 -8.92
CA PRO A 205 -7.78 -8.79 -7.65
C PRO A 205 -9.25 -9.23 -7.67
N TRP A 206 -9.75 -9.65 -6.54
CA TRP A 206 -11.18 -9.89 -6.37
C TRP A 206 -12.00 -8.67 -6.78
N ASP A 207 -13.05 -8.90 -7.55
CA ASP A 207 -14.02 -7.86 -7.94
C ASP A 207 -15.39 -8.20 -7.37
N VAL A 208 -15.90 -7.33 -6.51
CA VAL A 208 -17.21 -7.53 -5.86
C VAL A 208 -18.36 -7.67 -6.85
N ARG A 209 -18.22 -7.14 -8.06
CA ARG A 209 -19.22 -7.31 -9.15
C ARG A 209 -19.41 -8.79 -9.55
N SER A 210 -18.39 -9.61 -9.29
CA SER A 210 -18.48 -11.07 -9.53
C SER A 210 -19.50 -11.75 -8.62
N LEU A 211 -19.91 -11.14 -7.51
CA LEU A 211 -20.94 -11.69 -6.63
C LEU A 211 -22.27 -11.97 -7.35
N GLY A 212 -22.67 -11.12 -8.29
CA GLY A 212 -23.90 -11.31 -9.04
C GLY A 212 -23.99 -12.66 -9.78
N ALA A 213 -22.84 -13.19 -10.21
CA ALA A 213 -22.75 -14.47 -10.90
C ALA A 213 -22.95 -15.69 -9.98
N TRP A 214 -22.83 -15.52 -8.65
CA TRP A 214 -22.97 -16.60 -7.66
C TRP A 214 -24.40 -16.75 -7.14
N PHE A 215 -25.29 -15.80 -7.46
CA PHE A 215 -26.70 -15.81 -7.03
C PHE A 215 -27.68 -15.91 -8.23
N SER A 216 -27.15 -16.05 -9.43
CA SER A 216 -27.90 -16.31 -10.66
C SER A 216 -27.91 -17.80 -10.99
#